data_5b92535cda7ba1cd13095751c82def8f
#
_entry.id   5b92535cda7ba1cd13095751c82def8f
#
_cell.length_a   1.000
_cell.length_b   1.000
_cell.length_c   1.000
_cell.angle_alpha   90.00
_cell.angle_beta   90.00
_cell.angle_gamma   90.00
#
_symmetry.space_group_name_H-M   'P 1'
#
loop_
_entity.id
_entity.type
_entity.pdbx_description
1 polymer ?
#
loop_
_entity_poly.entity_id
_entity_poly.type
_entity_poly.pdbx_seq_one_letter_code
_entity_poly.pdbx_strand_id
1 'polypeptide(L)'
;MKIRLDNVAKTFETFRAVHGVSLDIESGELVALLGPSGSGKTTILRMVAGLEYADAGQIYFGDQDATDIPVRDRGVGFVFQHYALFPHMTVAENVAFGMKVSKVKRAKAEIEARVADLLRLVKLDGLGNRFPTQISGGQRQRVALARALAVDPKVLLLDEPFGALDANVRRDLRRWLREIHDELGITTLFVTHDQEEALDLADRVVILNGGKIVQQGTPEAVCRSPNSAFVMTFLGDTNRLPAVVNGGKARIGETELDAPGYPDGPAEVYLRPGDLGWSRSGGGIPATVTRVIDRPDGRRILAATTAGETVEVDVPPETLIAPRDNGFITIERARVFST
;
A
#
# COMPACT_ATOMS: atom_id res chain seq x y z
N MET A 1 -10.46 -17.16 5.11
CA MET A 1 -9.58 -18.37 5.07
C MET A 1 -8.15 -17.91 5.27
N LYS A 2 -7.40 -18.49 6.23
CA LYS A 2 -5.99 -18.13 6.49
C LYS A 2 -5.10 -18.51 5.31
N ILE A 3 -4.10 -17.64 4.99
CA ILE A 3 -3.05 -17.90 4.00
C ILE A 3 -1.71 -17.86 4.73
N ARG A 4 -0.84 -18.85 4.47
CA ARG A 4 0.53 -18.83 4.99
C ARG A 4 1.51 -19.07 3.85
N LEU A 5 2.46 -18.19 3.72
CA LEU A 5 3.65 -18.37 2.90
C LEU A 5 4.81 -18.75 3.84
N ASP A 6 5.52 -19.79 3.49
CA ASP A 6 6.66 -20.28 4.28
C ASP A 6 7.90 -20.30 3.41
N ASN A 7 8.81 -19.35 3.66
CA ASN A 7 10.09 -19.17 2.99
C ASN A 7 10.01 -19.23 1.44
N VAL A 8 8.98 -18.59 0.87
CA VAL A 8 8.69 -18.63 -0.57
C VAL A 8 9.70 -17.83 -1.35
N ALA A 9 10.30 -18.43 -2.39
CA ALA A 9 11.27 -17.80 -3.26
C ALA A 9 10.91 -17.96 -4.74
N LYS A 10 11.31 -16.96 -5.56
CA LYS A 10 11.13 -17.00 -7.01
C LYS A 10 12.26 -16.29 -7.74
N THR A 11 12.77 -16.93 -8.76
CA THR A 11 13.80 -16.40 -9.67
C THR A 11 13.29 -16.48 -11.10
N PHE A 12 13.41 -15.41 -11.86
CA PHE A 12 13.16 -15.39 -13.30
C PHE A 12 14.49 -15.27 -14.01
N GLU A 13 14.89 -16.29 -14.75
CA GLU A 13 16.21 -16.37 -15.41
C GLU A 13 17.34 -16.09 -14.40
N THR A 14 17.89 -14.86 -14.43
CA THR A 14 18.97 -14.43 -13.54
C THR A 14 18.48 -13.48 -12.43
N PHE A 15 17.25 -12.99 -12.51
CA PHE A 15 16.68 -12.03 -11.56
C PHE A 15 15.87 -12.73 -10.47
N ARG A 16 16.36 -12.66 -9.23
CA ARG A 16 15.63 -13.17 -8.08
C ARG A 16 14.61 -12.14 -7.61
N ALA A 17 13.33 -12.40 -7.89
CA ALA A 17 12.23 -11.48 -7.60
C ALA A 17 11.72 -11.59 -6.16
N VAL A 18 11.81 -12.79 -5.53
CA VAL A 18 11.37 -13.05 -4.15
C VAL A 18 12.43 -13.87 -3.43
N HIS A 19 12.83 -13.43 -2.24
CA HIS A 19 14.01 -13.90 -1.51
C HIS A 19 13.65 -14.63 -0.20
N GLY A 20 12.80 -15.66 -0.24
CA GLY A 20 12.42 -16.41 0.96
C GLY A 20 11.48 -15.62 1.85
N VAL A 21 10.31 -15.25 1.31
CA VAL A 21 9.29 -14.50 2.04
C VAL A 21 8.43 -15.45 2.85
N SER A 22 8.29 -15.14 4.15
CA SER A 22 7.32 -15.77 5.05
C SER A 22 6.29 -14.75 5.49
N LEU A 23 5.00 -15.08 5.35
CA LEU A 23 3.89 -14.19 5.63
C LEU A 23 2.66 -15.00 6.02
N ASP A 24 2.08 -14.71 7.16
CA ASP A 24 0.76 -15.20 7.58
C ASP A 24 -0.30 -14.12 7.30
N ILE A 25 -1.44 -14.49 6.73
CA ILE A 25 -2.60 -13.62 6.53
C ILE A 25 -3.78 -14.30 7.22
N GLU A 26 -4.39 -13.63 8.17
CA GLU A 26 -5.48 -14.19 8.95
C GLU A 26 -6.79 -14.25 8.14
N SER A 27 -7.71 -15.13 8.58
CA SER A 27 -9.02 -15.25 7.91
C SER A 27 -9.81 -13.94 8.04
N GLY A 28 -10.28 -13.41 6.90
CA GLY A 28 -11.03 -12.15 6.85
C GLY A 28 -10.16 -10.89 6.91
N GLU A 29 -8.84 -11.00 6.92
CA GLU A 29 -7.93 -9.86 6.96
C GLU A 29 -7.76 -9.23 5.57
N LEU A 30 -7.70 -7.90 5.51
CA LEU A 30 -7.36 -7.12 4.32
C LEU A 30 -5.91 -6.67 4.40
N VAL A 31 -5.03 -7.30 3.63
CA VAL A 31 -3.59 -7.06 3.65
C VAL A 31 -3.14 -6.36 2.37
N ALA A 32 -2.35 -5.29 2.53
CA ALA A 32 -1.67 -4.60 1.44
C ALA A 32 -0.22 -5.07 1.30
N LEU A 33 0.20 -5.49 0.11
CA LEU A 33 1.61 -5.58 -0.27
C LEU A 33 2.03 -4.25 -0.89
N LEU A 34 2.87 -3.51 -0.19
CA LEU A 34 3.32 -2.17 -0.55
C LEU A 34 4.84 -2.17 -0.82
N GLY A 35 5.31 -1.37 -1.76
CA GLY A 35 6.74 -1.26 -2.06
C GLY A 35 7.03 -0.68 -3.44
N PRO A 36 8.27 -0.31 -3.74
CA PRO A 36 8.66 0.21 -5.05
C PRO A 36 8.45 -0.81 -6.17
N SER A 37 8.50 -0.34 -7.41
CA SER A 37 8.47 -1.23 -8.59
C SER A 37 9.62 -2.25 -8.53
N GLY A 38 9.33 -3.49 -8.90
CA GLY A 38 10.32 -4.57 -8.86
C GLY A 38 10.58 -5.19 -7.48
N SER A 39 9.85 -4.78 -6.42
CA SER A 39 10.04 -5.35 -5.07
C SER A 39 9.43 -6.74 -4.85
N GLY A 40 8.83 -7.37 -5.87
CA GLY A 40 8.29 -8.73 -5.79
C GLY A 40 6.81 -8.86 -5.46
N LYS A 41 6.07 -7.77 -5.25
CA LYS A 41 4.65 -7.76 -4.84
C LYS A 41 3.74 -8.57 -5.77
N THR A 42 3.71 -8.22 -7.05
CA THR A 42 2.90 -8.91 -8.07
C THR A 42 3.31 -10.37 -8.22
N THR A 43 4.60 -10.69 -8.07
CA THR A 43 5.10 -12.07 -8.10
C THR A 43 4.53 -12.86 -6.92
N ILE A 44 4.57 -12.33 -5.70
CA ILE A 44 3.96 -12.94 -4.50
C ILE A 44 2.47 -13.13 -4.73
N LEU A 45 1.74 -12.10 -5.19
CA LEU A 45 0.32 -12.19 -5.45
C LEU A 45 -0.02 -13.30 -6.47
N ARG A 46 0.76 -13.40 -7.55
CA ARG A 46 0.57 -14.42 -8.59
C ARG A 46 0.92 -15.83 -8.08
N MET A 47 1.91 -15.96 -7.21
CA MET A 47 2.22 -17.25 -6.57
C MET A 47 1.08 -17.69 -5.63
N VAL A 48 0.51 -16.77 -4.84
CA VAL A 48 -0.69 -17.05 -4.02
C VAL A 48 -1.86 -17.45 -4.90
N ALA A 49 -2.03 -16.81 -6.06
CA ALA A 49 -3.10 -17.14 -7.01
C ALA A 49 -2.91 -18.50 -7.72
N GLY A 50 -1.69 -19.05 -7.78
CA GLY A 50 -1.35 -20.21 -8.63
C GLY A 50 -1.23 -19.86 -10.11
N LEU A 51 -0.99 -18.60 -10.42
CA LEU A 51 -0.64 -18.08 -11.75
C LEU A 51 0.87 -18.16 -12.01
N GLU A 52 1.64 -18.27 -10.94
CA GLU A 52 3.08 -18.46 -10.93
C GLU A 52 3.41 -19.52 -9.86
N TYR A 53 4.45 -20.31 -10.05
CA TYR A 53 4.89 -21.29 -9.09
C TYR A 53 6.16 -20.83 -8.37
N ALA A 54 6.23 -21.08 -7.06
CA ALA A 54 7.42 -20.84 -6.28
C ALA A 54 8.54 -21.82 -6.68
N ASP A 55 9.79 -21.34 -6.68
CA ASP A 55 10.95 -22.22 -6.90
C ASP A 55 11.41 -22.88 -5.59
N ALA A 56 11.03 -22.31 -4.44
CA ALA A 56 11.27 -22.84 -3.12
C ALA A 56 10.25 -22.31 -2.12
N GLY A 57 10.08 -23.01 -0.99
CA GLY A 57 9.11 -22.69 0.04
C GLY A 57 7.74 -23.26 -0.26
N GLN A 58 6.77 -22.95 0.58
CA GLN A 58 5.42 -23.52 0.52
C GLN A 58 4.35 -22.46 0.73
N ILE A 59 3.16 -22.69 0.13
CA ILE A 59 1.98 -21.81 0.27
C ILE A 59 0.83 -22.65 0.79
N TYR A 60 0.22 -22.22 1.88
CA TYR A 60 -0.90 -22.93 2.50
C TYR A 60 -2.17 -22.09 2.50
N PHE A 61 -3.30 -22.75 2.28
CA PHE A 61 -4.64 -22.22 2.47
C PHE A 61 -5.32 -23.00 3.60
N GLY A 62 -5.38 -22.37 4.82
CA GLY A 62 -5.65 -23.11 6.04
C GLY A 62 -4.55 -24.17 6.28
N ASP A 63 -4.94 -25.42 6.39
CA ASP A 63 -4.03 -26.55 6.56
C ASP A 63 -3.63 -27.23 5.24
N GLN A 64 -4.23 -26.81 4.12
CA GLN A 64 -3.98 -27.40 2.81
C GLN A 64 -2.73 -26.77 2.17
N ASP A 65 -1.76 -27.61 1.80
CA ASP A 65 -0.66 -27.20 0.92
C ASP A 65 -1.22 -26.89 -0.48
N ALA A 66 -1.08 -25.63 -0.89
CA ALA A 66 -1.56 -25.13 -2.17
C ALA A 66 -0.43 -24.81 -3.15
N THR A 67 0.82 -25.14 -2.81
CA THR A 67 2.02 -24.77 -3.58
C THR A 67 1.88 -25.12 -5.06
N ASP A 68 1.47 -26.37 -5.36
CA ASP A 68 1.33 -26.88 -6.72
C ASP A 68 -0.12 -26.95 -7.22
N ILE A 69 -1.09 -26.45 -6.42
CA ILE A 69 -2.49 -26.43 -6.85
C ILE A 69 -2.67 -25.37 -7.95
N PRO A 70 -3.20 -25.72 -9.13
CA PRO A 70 -3.43 -24.78 -10.21
C PRO A 70 -4.53 -23.77 -9.84
N VAL A 71 -4.48 -22.57 -10.41
CA VAL A 71 -5.39 -21.43 -10.12
C VAL A 71 -6.87 -21.82 -10.12
N ARG A 72 -7.32 -22.67 -11.06
CA ARG A 72 -8.73 -23.09 -11.20
C ARG A 72 -9.27 -23.90 -10.01
N ASP A 73 -8.37 -24.51 -9.24
CA ASP A 73 -8.72 -25.41 -8.14
C ASP A 73 -8.38 -24.77 -6.75
N ARG A 74 -7.81 -23.54 -6.72
CA ARG A 74 -7.45 -22.82 -5.48
C ARG A 74 -8.61 -22.09 -4.81
N GLY A 75 -9.73 -21.88 -5.50
CA GLY A 75 -10.88 -21.16 -4.95
C GLY A 75 -10.59 -19.67 -4.69
N VAL A 76 -9.78 -19.05 -5.51
CA VAL A 76 -9.42 -17.64 -5.43
C VAL A 76 -10.16 -16.80 -6.47
N GLY A 77 -10.56 -15.57 -6.11
CA GLY A 77 -10.98 -14.53 -7.04
C GLY A 77 -9.80 -13.62 -7.35
N PHE A 78 -9.53 -13.36 -8.62
CA PHE A 78 -8.40 -12.53 -9.03
C PHE A 78 -8.87 -11.34 -9.87
N VAL A 79 -8.42 -10.13 -9.53
CA VAL A 79 -8.60 -8.90 -10.29
C VAL A 79 -7.25 -8.44 -10.83
N PHE A 80 -7.12 -8.38 -12.14
CA PHE A 80 -5.89 -7.96 -12.83
C PHE A 80 -5.79 -6.43 -12.91
N GLN A 81 -4.60 -5.90 -12.97
CA GLN A 81 -4.27 -4.47 -13.08
C GLN A 81 -5.03 -3.74 -14.20
N HIS A 82 -5.23 -4.37 -15.34
CA HIS A 82 -6.00 -3.83 -16.48
C HIS A 82 -7.41 -4.42 -16.57
N TYR A 83 -7.96 -4.90 -15.45
CA TYR A 83 -9.29 -5.50 -15.30
C TYR A 83 -9.52 -6.77 -16.13
N ALA A 84 -8.84 -6.95 -17.25
CA ALA A 84 -8.90 -8.12 -18.16
C ALA A 84 -10.34 -8.53 -18.48
N LEU A 85 -11.25 -7.56 -18.74
CA LEU A 85 -12.61 -7.83 -19.19
C LEU A 85 -12.59 -8.30 -20.62
N PHE A 86 -13.51 -9.22 -20.95
CA PHE A 86 -13.72 -9.69 -22.30
C PHE A 86 -14.47 -8.62 -23.10
N PRO A 87 -13.86 -7.95 -24.10
CA PRO A 87 -14.45 -6.78 -24.77
C PRO A 87 -15.65 -7.14 -25.64
N HIS A 88 -15.77 -8.40 -26.07
CA HIS A 88 -16.85 -8.94 -26.90
C HIS A 88 -18.02 -9.49 -26.06
N MET A 89 -17.94 -9.45 -24.76
CA MET A 89 -18.99 -9.87 -23.82
C MET A 89 -19.58 -8.64 -23.12
N THR A 90 -20.87 -8.69 -22.86
CA THR A 90 -21.55 -7.70 -22.03
C THR A 90 -21.04 -7.73 -20.57
N VAL A 91 -21.42 -6.74 -19.77
CA VAL A 91 -21.14 -6.69 -18.33
C VAL A 91 -21.68 -7.94 -17.62
N ALA A 92 -22.93 -8.31 -17.89
CA ALA A 92 -23.55 -9.50 -17.31
C ALA A 92 -22.83 -10.79 -17.74
N GLU A 93 -22.42 -10.90 -19.00
CA GLU A 93 -21.69 -12.06 -19.51
C GLU A 93 -20.28 -12.17 -18.91
N ASN A 94 -19.58 -11.03 -18.71
CA ASN A 94 -18.29 -10.99 -18.01
C ASN A 94 -18.42 -11.54 -16.58
N VAL A 95 -19.44 -11.09 -15.83
CA VAL A 95 -19.68 -11.55 -14.46
C VAL A 95 -20.06 -13.05 -14.45
N ALA A 96 -20.90 -13.49 -15.38
CA ALA A 96 -21.36 -14.87 -15.48
C ALA A 96 -20.26 -15.85 -15.92
N PHE A 97 -19.17 -15.37 -16.53
CA PHE A 97 -18.21 -16.21 -17.25
C PHE A 97 -17.65 -17.34 -16.37
N GLY A 98 -17.12 -17.03 -15.19
CA GLY A 98 -16.54 -18.02 -14.28
C GLY A 98 -17.53 -19.11 -13.86
N MET A 99 -18.80 -18.75 -13.63
CA MET A 99 -19.85 -19.69 -13.28
C MET A 99 -20.20 -20.64 -14.45
N LYS A 100 -20.18 -20.12 -15.69
CA LYS A 100 -20.48 -20.91 -16.89
C LYS A 100 -19.41 -21.96 -17.21
N VAL A 101 -18.13 -21.63 -16.96
CA VAL A 101 -16.98 -22.52 -17.26
C VAL A 101 -16.59 -23.42 -16.08
N SER A 102 -17.20 -23.20 -14.92
CA SER A 102 -16.95 -23.98 -13.70
C SER A 102 -17.27 -25.47 -13.89
N LYS A 103 -16.54 -26.34 -13.20
CA LYS A 103 -16.86 -27.78 -13.10
C LYS A 103 -18.22 -28.00 -12.40
N VAL A 104 -18.60 -27.11 -11.51
CA VAL A 104 -19.92 -27.12 -10.83
C VAL A 104 -20.96 -26.55 -11.78
N LYS A 105 -21.85 -27.41 -12.27
CA LYS A 105 -22.94 -26.99 -13.16
C LYS A 105 -24.03 -26.27 -12.35
N ARG A 106 -24.36 -25.04 -12.77
CA ARG A 106 -25.45 -24.23 -12.22
C ARG A 106 -26.55 -24.06 -13.25
N ALA A 107 -27.81 -23.97 -12.81
CA ALA A 107 -28.92 -23.67 -13.70
C ALA A 107 -28.79 -22.23 -14.25
N LYS A 108 -29.30 -22.01 -15.47
CA LYS A 108 -29.26 -20.69 -16.11
C LYS A 108 -29.92 -19.62 -15.23
N ALA A 109 -31.07 -19.91 -14.65
CA ALA A 109 -31.79 -18.99 -13.76
C ALA A 109 -30.98 -18.64 -12.48
N GLU A 110 -30.23 -19.61 -11.93
CA GLU A 110 -29.36 -19.38 -10.77
C GLU A 110 -28.20 -18.45 -11.12
N ILE A 111 -27.58 -18.63 -12.31
CA ILE A 111 -26.52 -17.74 -12.78
C ILE A 111 -27.07 -16.33 -13.01
N GLU A 112 -28.23 -16.18 -13.63
CA GLU A 112 -28.87 -14.88 -13.87
C GLU A 112 -29.20 -14.16 -12.57
N ALA A 113 -29.74 -14.86 -11.59
CA ALA A 113 -30.04 -14.29 -10.25
C ALA A 113 -28.73 -13.84 -9.56
N ARG A 114 -27.69 -14.68 -9.54
CA ARG A 114 -26.39 -14.34 -8.95
C ARG A 114 -25.73 -13.14 -9.63
N VAL A 115 -25.82 -13.03 -10.97
CA VAL A 115 -25.32 -11.88 -11.71
C VAL A 115 -26.08 -10.61 -11.32
N ALA A 116 -27.39 -10.66 -11.20
CA ALA A 116 -28.20 -9.51 -10.77
C ALA A 116 -27.83 -9.04 -9.36
N ASP A 117 -27.66 -9.98 -8.42
CA ASP A 117 -27.24 -9.67 -7.04
C ASP A 117 -25.84 -9.03 -7.00
N LEU A 118 -24.88 -9.59 -7.75
CA LEU A 118 -23.52 -9.04 -7.82
C LEU A 118 -23.50 -7.66 -8.47
N LEU A 119 -24.27 -7.43 -9.54
CA LEU A 119 -24.35 -6.11 -10.16
C LEU A 119 -24.95 -5.07 -9.21
N ARG A 120 -25.92 -5.47 -8.37
CA ARG A 120 -26.47 -4.62 -7.31
C ARG A 120 -25.40 -4.33 -6.24
N LEU A 121 -24.70 -5.35 -5.76
CA LEU A 121 -23.62 -5.23 -4.77
C LEU A 121 -22.56 -4.22 -5.23
N VAL A 122 -22.16 -4.28 -6.51
CA VAL A 122 -21.16 -3.35 -7.07
C VAL A 122 -21.74 -2.03 -7.57
N LYS A 123 -23.04 -1.73 -7.30
CA LYS A 123 -23.72 -0.50 -7.69
C LYS A 123 -23.67 -0.26 -9.22
N LEU A 124 -23.93 -1.31 -10.01
CA LEU A 124 -23.98 -1.29 -11.48
C LEU A 124 -25.36 -1.78 -12.01
N ASP A 125 -26.43 -1.53 -11.26
CA ASP A 125 -27.79 -1.87 -11.69
C ASP A 125 -28.09 -1.26 -13.05
N GLY A 126 -28.76 -2.02 -13.90
CA GLY A 126 -29.17 -1.57 -15.24
C GLY A 126 -28.05 -1.55 -16.30
N LEU A 127 -26.78 -1.81 -15.92
CA LEU A 127 -25.65 -1.81 -16.87
C LEU A 127 -25.32 -3.19 -17.45
N GLY A 128 -26.06 -4.25 -17.09
CA GLY A 128 -25.78 -5.62 -17.48
C GLY A 128 -25.63 -5.85 -18.99
N ASN A 129 -26.39 -5.13 -19.82
CA ASN A 129 -26.37 -5.25 -21.27
C ASN A 129 -25.31 -4.36 -21.96
N ARG A 130 -24.56 -3.52 -21.23
CA ARG A 130 -23.50 -2.71 -21.79
C ARG A 130 -22.24 -3.54 -22.03
N PHE A 131 -21.44 -3.10 -22.99
CA PHE A 131 -20.10 -3.65 -23.22
C PHE A 131 -19.04 -2.88 -22.42
N PRO A 132 -17.87 -3.47 -22.16
CA PRO A 132 -16.77 -2.80 -21.42
C PRO A 132 -16.35 -1.44 -22.01
N THR A 133 -16.48 -1.24 -23.31
CA THR A 133 -16.19 0.01 -24.02
C THR A 133 -17.24 1.12 -23.78
N GLN A 134 -18.40 0.77 -23.25
CA GLN A 134 -19.53 1.68 -23.01
C GLN A 134 -19.64 2.14 -21.54
N ILE A 135 -18.67 1.76 -20.72
CA ILE A 135 -18.65 2.06 -19.28
C ILE A 135 -17.32 2.72 -18.88
N SER A 136 -17.33 3.47 -17.77
CA SER A 136 -16.15 4.17 -17.25
C SER A 136 -15.08 3.24 -16.71
N GLY A 137 -13.86 3.76 -16.46
CA GLY A 137 -12.78 3.00 -15.84
C GLY A 137 -13.16 2.40 -14.49
N GLY A 138 -13.75 3.20 -13.60
CA GLY A 138 -14.21 2.73 -12.30
C GLY A 138 -15.36 1.70 -12.40
N GLN A 139 -16.24 1.84 -13.39
CA GLN A 139 -17.27 0.83 -13.66
C GLN A 139 -16.65 -0.48 -14.16
N ARG A 140 -15.63 -0.43 -15.04
CA ARG A 140 -14.90 -1.63 -15.48
C ARG A 140 -14.26 -2.36 -14.32
N GLN A 141 -13.66 -1.63 -13.38
CA GLN A 141 -13.08 -2.21 -12.18
C GLN A 141 -14.14 -2.93 -11.32
N ARG A 142 -15.29 -2.31 -11.08
CA ARG A 142 -16.41 -2.92 -10.35
C ARG A 142 -16.92 -4.18 -11.04
N VAL A 143 -16.98 -4.21 -12.36
CA VAL A 143 -17.31 -5.42 -13.13
C VAL A 143 -16.27 -6.52 -12.92
N ALA A 144 -14.97 -6.18 -12.94
CA ALA A 144 -13.90 -7.15 -12.69
C ALA A 144 -13.98 -7.74 -11.28
N LEU A 145 -14.32 -6.91 -10.28
CA LEU A 145 -14.54 -7.40 -8.92
C LEU A 145 -15.78 -8.30 -8.83
N ALA A 146 -16.92 -7.90 -9.44
CA ALA A 146 -18.12 -8.73 -9.48
C ALA A 146 -17.85 -10.10 -10.15
N ARG A 147 -17.05 -10.11 -11.24
CA ARG A 147 -16.61 -11.36 -11.89
C ARG A 147 -15.77 -12.23 -10.97
N ALA A 148 -14.84 -11.62 -10.22
CA ALA A 148 -14.01 -12.35 -9.26
C ALA A 148 -14.84 -12.96 -8.12
N LEU A 149 -15.88 -12.25 -7.65
CA LEU A 149 -16.80 -12.69 -6.60
C LEU A 149 -17.84 -13.73 -7.08
N ALA A 150 -18.07 -13.84 -8.39
CA ALA A 150 -19.13 -14.69 -8.95
C ALA A 150 -18.93 -16.18 -8.68
N VAL A 151 -17.69 -16.61 -8.47
CA VAL A 151 -17.32 -18.01 -8.21
C VAL A 151 -17.28 -18.36 -6.71
N ASP A 152 -17.77 -17.47 -5.86
CA ASP A 152 -17.76 -17.61 -4.40
C ASP A 152 -16.35 -17.90 -3.84
N PRO A 153 -15.37 -17.02 -4.10
CA PRO A 153 -13.99 -17.26 -3.71
C PRO A 153 -13.81 -17.20 -2.20
N LYS A 154 -12.87 -18.00 -1.67
CA LYS A 154 -12.45 -17.95 -0.26
C LYS A 154 -11.41 -16.87 0.01
N VAL A 155 -10.72 -16.44 -1.04
CA VAL A 155 -9.66 -15.41 -1.03
C VAL A 155 -9.83 -14.51 -2.23
N LEU A 156 -9.68 -13.20 -2.02
CA LEU A 156 -9.69 -12.18 -3.06
C LEU A 156 -8.29 -11.61 -3.25
N LEU A 157 -7.80 -11.61 -4.48
CA LEU A 157 -6.48 -11.15 -4.86
C LEU A 157 -6.59 -10.01 -5.88
N LEU A 158 -6.01 -8.84 -5.56
CA LEU A 158 -6.16 -7.64 -6.39
C LEU A 158 -4.77 -7.11 -6.79
N ASP A 159 -4.50 -7.09 -8.09
CA ASP A 159 -3.24 -6.58 -8.64
C ASP A 159 -3.41 -5.12 -9.08
N GLU A 160 -2.88 -4.15 -8.32
CA GLU A 160 -2.98 -2.71 -8.54
C GLU A 160 -4.41 -2.23 -8.90
N PRO A 161 -5.40 -2.48 -8.01
CA PRO A 161 -6.80 -2.31 -8.38
C PRO A 161 -7.19 -0.85 -8.71
N PHE A 162 -6.39 0.15 -8.35
CA PHE A 162 -6.74 1.57 -8.52
C PHE A 162 -5.85 2.33 -9.52
N GLY A 163 -4.90 1.66 -10.18
CA GLY A 163 -3.79 2.28 -10.90
C GLY A 163 -4.16 3.17 -12.11
N ALA A 164 -5.33 2.97 -12.75
CA ALA A 164 -5.70 3.65 -14.01
C ALA A 164 -6.83 4.67 -13.84
N LEU A 165 -7.03 5.22 -12.63
CA LEU A 165 -8.19 6.05 -12.30
C LEU A 165 -7.77 7.45 -11.84
N ASP A 166 -8.65 8.45 -12.06
CA ASP A 166 -8.49 9.78 -11.48
C ASP A 166 -8.62 9.77 -9.93
N ALA A 167 -8.08 10.79 -9.27
CA ALA A 167 -7.96 10.84 -7.81
C ALA A 167 -9.32 10.75 -7.08
N ASN A 168 -10.39 11.36 -7.61
CA ASN A 168 -11.70 11.32 -6.97
C ASN A 168 -12.33 9.93 -7.10
N VAL A 169 -12.31 9.35 -8.29
CA VAL A 169 -12.81 7.99 -8.55
C VAL A 169 -12.03 6.97 -7.72
N ARG A 170 -10.70 7.15 -7.59
CA ARG A 170 -9.85 6.28 -6.78
C ARG A 170 -10.26 6.30 -5.31
N ARG A 171 -10.47 7.49 -4.72
CA ARG A 171 -10.90 7.65 -3.33
C ARG A 171 -12.28 7.00 -3.06
N ASP A 172 -13.24 7.21 -3.97
CA ASP A 172 -14.57 6.61 -3.83
C ASP A 172 -14.52 5.08 -3.95
N LEU A 173 -13.66 4.56 -4.83
CA LEU A 173 -13.48 3.12 -4.99
C LEU A 173 -12.75 2.47 -3.82
N ARG A 174 -11.77 3.15 -3.19
CA ARG A 174 -11.13 2.65 -1.96
C ARG A 174 -12.18 2.48 -0.85
N ARG A 175 -12.97 3.52 -0.59
CA ARG A 175 -14.03 3.46 0.41
C ARG A 175 -15.03 2.35 0.12
N TRP A 176 -15.48 2.26 -1.12
CA TRP A 176 -16.41 1.23 -1.55
C TRP A 176 -15.82 -0.20 -1.43
N LEU A 177 -14.54 -0.39 -1.78
CA LEU A 177 -13.89 -1.70 -1.60
C LEU A 177 -13.81 -2.10 -0.12
N ARG A 178 -13.55 -1.13 0.77
CA ARG A 178 -13.58 -1.37 2.20
C ARG A 178 -14.98 -1.78 2.67
N GLU A 179 -16.04 -1.08 2.24
CA GLU A 179 -17.43 -1.44 2.54
C GLU A 179 -17.75 -2.89 2.12
N ILE A 180 -17.37 -3.27 0.90
CA ILE A 180 -17.55 -4.64 0.37
C ILE A 180 -16.75 -5.67 1.18
N HIS A 181 -15.52 -5.36 1.51
CA HIS A 181 -14.69 -6.25 2.33
C HIS A 181 -15.32 -6.50 3.71
N ASP A 182 -15.76 -5.43 4.39
CA ASP A 182 -16.40 -5.51 5.71
C ASP A 182 -17.72 -6.29 5.66
N GLU A 183 -18.50 -6.15 4.57
CA GLU A 183 -19.76 -6.88 4.37
C GLU A 183 -19.53 -8.38 4.13
N LEU A 184 -18.52 -8.72 3.31
CA LEU A 184 -18.30 -10.10 2.89
C LEU A 184 -17.36 -10.90 3.81
N GLY A 185 -16.48 -10.25 4.55
CA GLY A 185 -15.49 -10.88 5.43
C GLY A 185 -14.51 -11.83 4.71
N ILE A 186 -14.24 -11.58 3.42
CA ILE A 186 -13.35 -12.40 2.60
C ILE A 186 -11.90 -11.98 2.83
N THR A 187 -11.02 -12.96 3.09
CA THR A 187 -9.57 -12.70 3.15
C THR A 187 -9.11 -12.06 1.86
N THR A 188 -8.53 -10.88 1.95
CA THR A 188 -8.16 -10.08 0.77
C THR A 188 -6.68 -9.70 0.82
N LEU A 189 -5.98 -9.95 -0.28
CA LEU A 189 -4.61 -9.51 -0.49
C LEU A 189 -4.56 -8.60 -1.72
N PHE A 190 -4.07 -7.39 -1.58
CA PHE A 190 -3.91 -6.50 -2.72
C PHE A 190 -2.49 -5.93 -2.82
N VAL A 191 -2.10 -5.65 -4.05
CA VAL A 191 -0.81 -5.03 -4.38
C VAL A 191 -1.03 -3.59 -4.76
N THR A 192 -0.21 -2.70 -4.23
CA THR A 192 -0.15 -1.31 -4.66
C THR A 192 1.26 -0.75 -4.53
N HIS A 193 1.56 0.31 -5.27
CA HIS A 193 2.72 1.17 -5.08
C HIS A 193 2.34 2.52 -4.45
N ASP A 194 1.04 2.76 -4.28
CA ASP A 194 0.48 3.97 -3.68
C ASP A 194 0.33 3.78 -2.15
N GLN A 195 0.99 4.65 -1.41
CA GLN A 195 1.01 4.60 0.06
C GLN A 195 -0.36 4.92 0.65
N GLU A 196 -1.08 5.91 0.09
CA GLU A 196 -2.41 6.26 0.57
C GLU A 196 -3.38 5.08 0.42
N GLU A 197 -3.29 4.33 -0.69
CA GLU A 197 -4.14 3.16 -0.89
C GLU A 197 -3.91 2.10 0.19
N ALA A 198 -2.64 1.82 0.50
CA ALA A 198 -2.29 0.83 1.51
C ALA A 198 -2.70 1.28 2.93
N LEU A 199 -2.42 2.55 3.26
CA LEU A 199 -2.66 3.09 4.61
C LEU A 199 -4.15 3.33 4.91
N ASP A 200 -4.94 3.74 3.89
CA ASP A 200 -6.37 4.01 4.07
C ASP A 200 -7.23 2.74 4.10
N LEU A 201 -6.79 1.69 3.41
CA LEU A 201 -7.65 0.55 3.13
C LEU A 201 -7.33 -0.68 3.98
N ALA A 202 -6.04 -0.97 4.21
CA ALA A 202 -5.61 -2.24 4.78
C ALA A 202 -5.75 -2.30 6.31
N ASP A 203 -6.04 -3.50 6.83
CA ASP A 203 -5.91 -3.81 8.25
C ASP A 203 -4.43 -3.95 8.61
N ARG A 204 -3.62 -4.49 7.67
CA ARG A 204 -2.18 -4.64 7.82
C ARG A 204 -1.46 -4.33 6.50
N VAL A 205 -0.36 -3.60 6.62
CA VAL A 205 0.55 -3.27 5.52
C VAL A 205 1.81 -4.11 5.63
N VAL A 206 2.21 -4.73 4.52
CA VAL A 206 3.46 -5.50 4.37
C VAL A 206 4.33 -4.76 3.37
N ILE A 207 5.41 -4.16 3.84
CA ILE A 207 6.32 -3.35 3.03
C ILE A 207 7.43 -4.25 2.49
N LEU A 208 7.56 -4.26 1.16
CA LEU A 208 8.56 -5.04 0.43
C LEU A 208 9.62 -4.15 -0.20
N ASN A 209 10.86 -4.59 -0.11
CA ASN A 209 11.97 -3.99 -0.84
C ASN A 209 12.96 -5.08 -1.26
N GLY A 210 13.42 -5.04 -2.52
CA GLY A 210 14.38 -6.01 -3.04
C GLY A 210 13.99 -7.47 -2.83
N GLY A 211 12.71 -7.81 -3.00
CA GLY A 211 12.19 -9.17 -2.87
C GLY A 211 12.07 -9.70 -1.43
N LYS A 212 12.17 -8.83 -0.42
CA LYS A 212 12.08 -9.18 1.01
C LYS A 212 11.03 -8.31 1.70
N ILE A 213 10.40 -8.86 2.75
CA ILE A 213 9.61 -8.07 3.69
C ILE A 213 10.59 -7.28 4.58
N VAL A 214 10.46 -5.94 4.57
CA VAL A 214 11.29 -5.06 5.39
C VAL A 214 10.56 -4.61 6.66
N GLN A 215 9.24 -4.48 6.59
CA GLN A 215 8.40 -4.22 7.76
C GLN A 215 6.97 -4.67 7.50
N GLN A 216 6.25 -5.07 8.54
CA GLN A 216 4.82 -5.28 8.50
C GLN A 216 4.17 -4.81 9.80
N GLY A 217 2.91 -4.39 9.72
CA GLY A 217 2.14 -3.91 10.87
C GLY A 217 0.86 -3.21 10.44
N THR A 218 0.08 -2.72 11.42
CA THR A 218 -1.05 -1.84 11.12
C THR A 218 -0.57 -0.57 10.43
N PRO A 219 -1.42 0.13 9.64
CA PRO A 219 -1.07 1.43 9.06
C PRO A 219 -0.45 2.40 10.06
N GLU A 220 -1.03 2.50 11.26
CA GLU A 220 -0.51 3.35 12.33
C GLU A 220 0.89 2.91 12.79
N ALA A 221 1.12 1.61 13.00
CA ALA A 221 2.39 1.09 13.50
C ALA A 221 3.53 1.34 12.50
N VAL A 222 3.32 1.09 11.20
CA VAL A 222 4.37 1.30 10.19
C VAL A 222 4.69 2.77 9.97
N CYS A 223 3.71 3.66 10.12
CA CYS A 223 3.90 5.12 10.01
C CYS A 223 4.61 5.70 11.24
N ARG A 224 4.19 5.29 12.46
CA ARG A 224 4.72 5.85 13.71
C ARG A 224 6.06 5.24 14.15
N SER A 225 6.32 4.00 13.74
CA SER A 225 7.52 3.26 14.18
C SER A 225 8.22 2.58 12.99
N PRO A 226 8.70 3.36 12.00
CA PRO A 226 9.49 2.82 10.90
C PRO A 226 10.77 2.19 11.46
N ASN A 227 11.07 0.96 11.03
CA ASN A 227 12.22 0.20 11.51
C ASN A 227 13.53 0.48 10.75
N SER A 228 13.47 1.29 9.70
CA SER A 228 14.63 1.61 8.86
C SER A 228 14.47 2.94 8.15
N ALA A 229 15.58 3.54 7.74
CA ALA A 229 15.63 4.73 6.91
C ALA A 229 14.80 4.57 5.61
N PHE A 230 14.86 3.37 5.00
CA PHE A 230 14.06 3.05 3.82
C PHE A 230 12.57 3.20 4.11
N VAL A 231 12.05 2.56 5.15
CA VAL A 231 10.62 2.63 5.50
C VAL A 231 10.21 4.05 5.86
N MET A 232 11.05 4.77 6.60
CA MET A 232 10.81 6.17 6.97
C MET A 232 10.62 7.06 5.75
N THR A 233 11.54 6.96 4.78
CA THR A 233 11.54 7.75 3.54
C THR A 233 10.46 7.27 2.57
N PHE A 234 10.22 5.96 2.52
CA PHE A 234 9.24 5.37 1.62
C PHE A 234 7.81 5.74 2.01
N LEU A 235 7.47 5.90 3.29
CA LEU A 235 6.12 6.19 3.77
C LEU A 235 5.80 7.69 3.91
N GLY A 236 6.48 8.57 3.22
CA GLY A 236 6.15 9.99 3.14
C GLY A 236 7.35 10.93 3.13
N ASP A 237 7.06 12.21 3.01
CA ASP A 237 8.06 13.27 2.99
C ASP A 237 8.91 13.21 4.25
N THR A 238 10.23 13.33 4.07
CA THR A 238 11.19 13.19 5.17
C THR A 238 12.40 14.07 4.93
N ASN A 239 12.70 14.93 5.89
CA ASN A 239 13.97 15.63 5.97
C ASN A 239 15.06 14.68 6.46
N ARG A 240 16.26 14.86 5.96
CA ARG A 240 17.43 14.06 6.32
C ARG A 240 18.57 15.01 6.65
N LEU A 241 19.03 14.98 7.89
CA LEU A 241 20.08 15.84 8.39
C LEU A 241 21.26 15.01 8.89
N PRO A 242 22.49 15.42 8.53
CA PRO A 242 23.69 14.77 9.07
C PRO A 242 23.79 15.04 10.58
N ALA A 243 24.21 14.03 11.32
CA ALA A 243 24.39 14.09 12.76
C ALA A 243 25.60 13.28 13.19
N VAL A 244 26.03 13.50 14.41
CA VAL A 244 27.04 12.67 15.09
C VAL A 244 26.46 12.14 16.38
N VAL A 245 26.47 10.83 16.55
CA VAL A 245 26.09 10.19 17.81
C VAL A 245 27.30 10.10 18.74
N ASN A 246 27.11 10.53 19.98
CA ASN A 246 28.10 10.39 21.05
C ASN A 246 27.40 10.18 22.37
N GLY A 247 27.70 9.07 23.06
CA GLY A 247 27.14 8.75 24.37
C GLY A 247 25.61 8.63 24.39
N GLY A 248 25.00 8.07 23.31
CA GLY A 248 23.55 7.90 23.18
C GLY A 248 22.78 9.20 22.86
N LYS A 249 23.46 10.23 22.38
CA LYS A 249 22.87 11.48 21.88
C LYS A 249 23.33 11.75 20.46
N ALA A 250 22.39 12.08 19.58
CA ALA A 250 22.63 12.58 18.22
C ALA A 250 22.67 14.09 18.22
N ARG A 251 23.73 14.69 17.67
CA ARG A 251 23.91 16.14 17.58
C ARG A 251 23.78 16.63 16.16
N ILE A 252 22.90 17.63 15.95
CA ILE A 252 22.71 18.39 14.71
C ILE A 252 23.07 19.86 15.02
N GLY A 253 24.26 20.30 14.64
CA GLY A 253 24.75 21.62 15.06
C GLY A 253 24.81 21.71 16.59
N GLU A 254 24.05 22.65 17.17
CA GLU A 254 23.91 22.84 18.62
C GLU A 254 22.73 22.05 19.23
N THR A 255 21.88 21.43 18.43
CA THR A 255 20.71 20.68 18.87
C THR A 255 21.07 19.24 19.20
N GLU A 256 20.75 18.78 20.40
CA GLU A 256 20.92 17.41 20.85
C GLU A 256 19.58 16.67 20.90
N LEU A 257 19.57 15.43 20.44
CA LEU A 257 18.43 14.51 20.44
C LEU A 257 18.83 13.20 21.11
N ASP A 258 17.92 12.59 21.84
CA ASP A 258 18.17 11.26 22.41
C ASP A 258 18.25 10.21 21.31
N ALA A 259 19.32 9.41 21.35
CA ALA A 259 19.61 8.32 20.43
C ALA A 259 20.10 7.07 21.17
N PRO A 260 19.30 6.55 22.12
CA PRO A 260 19.72 5.41 22.93
C PRO A 260 19.88 4.15 22.06
N GLY A 261 20.99 3.44 22.28
CA GLY A 261 21.29 2.19 21.57
C GLY A 261 21.93 2.35 20.21
N TYR A 262 22.17 3.58 19.74
CA TYR A 262 22.92 3.83 18.50
C TYR A 262 24.43 3.88 18.82
N PRO A 263 25.27 3.31 17.94
CA PRO A 263 26.71 3.39 18.09
C PRO A 263 27.22 4.82 17.93
N ASP A 264 28.29 5.17 18.64
CA ASP A 264 28.96 6.45 18.47
C ASP A 264 29.55 6.56 17.06
N GLY A 265 29.43 7.73 16.44
CA GLY A 265 29.93 8.00 15.10
C GLY A 265 28.96 8.78 14.21
N PRO A 266 29.25 8.83 12.91
CA PRO A 266 28.39 9.47 11.92
C PRO A 266 27.02 8.79 11.84
N ALA A 267 25.96 9.60 11.78
CA ALA A 267 24.58 9.14 11.68
C ALA A 267 23.75 10.11 10.88
N GLU A 268 22.54 9.72 10.57
CA GLU A 268 21.56 10.58 9.93
C GLU A 268 20.29 10.65 10.80
N VAL A 269 19.78 11.85 10.96
CA VAL A 269 18.51 12.10 11.62
C VAL A 269 17.43 12.33 10.57
N TYR A 270 16.37 11.57 10.69
CA TYR A 270 15.22 11.60 9.79
C TYR A 270 14.04 12.24 10.52
N LEU A 271 13.44 13.26 9.89
CA LEU A 271 12.44 14.14 10.48
C LEU A 271 11.27 14.31 9.50
N ARG A 272 10.06 13.97 9.91
CA ARG A 272 8.89 14.31 9.09
C ARG A 272 8.62 15.80 9.18
N PRO A 273 8.16 16.44 8.10
CA PRO A 273 7.79 17.87 8.14
C PRO A 273 6.77 18.20 9.24
N GLY A 274 5.82 17.28 9.51
CA GLY A 274 4.81 17.43 10.57
C GLY A 274 5.30 17.12 11.99
N ASP A 275 6.53 16.59 12.16
CA ASP A 275 7.18 16.41 13.46
C ASP A 275 8.13 17.58 13.80
N LEU A 276 8.07 18.63 12.97
CA LEU A 276 8.85 19.86 13.13
C LEU A 276 7.95 21.07 13.38
N GLY A 277 8.47 22.03 14.12
CA GLY A 277 7.83 23.31 14.33
C GLY A 277 8.72 24.46 13.88
N TRP A 278 8.14 25.66 13.80
CA TRP A 278 8.83 26.90 13.51
C TRP A 278 8.61 27.91 14.63
N SER A 279 9.69 28.52 15.12
CA SER A 279 9.65 29.58 16.13
C SER A 279 10.53 30.75 15.73
N ARG A 280 10.08 31.97 16.01
CA ARG A 280 10.90 33.20 15.83
C ARG A 280 11.91 33.42 16.94
N SER A 281 11.72 32.78 18.09
CA SER A 281 12.58 32.91 19.26
C SER A 281 12.64 31.61 20.02
N GLY A 282 13.73 31.30 20.65
CA GLY A 282 13.92 30.07 21.43
C GLY A 282 15.08 29.22 20.91
N GLY A 283 15.12 27.92 21.32
CA GLY A 283 16.13 26.98 20.90
C GLY A 283 15.67 26.15 19.71
N GLY A 284 16.63 25.59 18.99
CA GLY A 284 16.41 24.74 17.84
C GLY A 284 17.48 24.95 16.77
N ILE A 285 17.25 24.45 15.57
CA ILE A 285 18.19 24.61 14.44
C ILE A 285 17.94 25.98 13.81
N PRO A 286 18.92 26.92 13.84
CA PRO A 286 18.76 28.23 13.21
C PRO A 286 18.55 28.08 11.71
N ALA A 287 17.54 28.76 11.16
CA ALA A 287 17.22 28.67 9.75
C ALA A 287 16.57 29.96 9.21
N THR A 288 16.63 30.13 7.90
CA THR A 288 15.98 31.21 7.16
C THR A 288 14.95 30.62 6.21
N VAL A 289 13.72 31.11 6.23
CA VAL A 289 12.65 30.70 5.32
C VAL A 289 13.00 31.10 3.90
N THR A 290 13.07 30.14 2.99
CA THR A 290 13.33 30.37 1.56
C THR A 290 12.04 30.41 0.75
N ARG A 291 11.04 29.59 1.13
CA ARG A 291 9.76 29.49 0.43
C ARG A 291 8.62 29.14 1.39
N VAL A 292 7.43 29.63 1.08
CA VAL A 292 6.18 29.25 1.74
C VAL A 292 5.26 28.64 0.69
N ILE A 293 4.64 27.50 1.00
CA ILE A 293 3.73 26.75 0.13
C ILE A 293 2.43 26.55 0.89
N ASP A 294 1.35 27.18 0.41
CA ASP A 294 0.01 26.94 0.95
C ASP A 294 -0.53 25.60 0.42
N ARG A 295 -1.14 24.82 1.32
CA ARG A 295 -1.76 23.50 1.06
C ARG A 295 -3.20 23.53 1.58
N PRO A 296 -4.09 22.63 1.10
CA PRO A 296 -5.48 22.57 1.57
C PRO A 296 -5.62 22.31 3.08
N ASP A 297 -4.68 21.57 3.65
CA ASP A 297 -4.66 21.08 5.04
C ASP A 297 -3.69 21.85 5.93
N GLY A 298 -3.00 22.89 5.41
CA GLY A 298 -2.03 23.66 6.18
C GLY A 298 -1.08 24.47 5.31
N ARG A 299 0.07 24.74 5.85
CA ARG A 299 1.13 25.48 5.17
C ARG A 299 2.45 24.77 5.36
N ARG A 300 3.25 24.64 4.29
CA ARG A 300 4.62 24.11 4.37
C ARG A 300 5.62 25.22 4.10
N ILE A 301 6.65 25.31 4.93
CA ILE A 301 7.79 26.18 4.69
C ILE A 301 9.02 25.34 4.30
N LEU A 302 9.82 25.89 3.39
CA LEU A 302 11.18 25.43 3.14
C LEU A 302 12.11 26.42 3.83
N ALA A 303 12.96 25.93 4.71
CA ALA A 303 13.90 26.75 5.46
C ALA A 303 15.34 26.22 5.25
N ALA A 304 16.27 27.14 4.93
CA ALA A 304 17.68 26.82 4.83
C ALA A 304 18.32 26.93 6.22
N THR A 305 18.96 25.86 6.68
CA THR A 305 19.75 25.87 7.92
C THR A 305 21.06 26.67 7.74
N THR A 306 21.71 27.02 8.82
CA THR A 306 23.04 27.68 8.78
C THR A 306 24.13 26.77 8.21
N ALA A 307 23.93 25.44 8.21
CA ALA A 307 24.83 24.47 7.61
C ALA A 307 24.56 24.22 6.11
N GLY A 308 23.48 24.85 5.57
CA GLY A 308 23.17 24.83 4.13
C GLY A 308 22.15 23.77 3.70
N GLU A 309 21.63 22.95 4.63
CA GLU A 309 20.55 22.00 4.30
C GLU A 309 19.22 22.72 4.15
N THR A 310 18.37 22.23 3.25
CA THR A 310 16.96 22.68 3.16
C THR A 310 16.09 21.71 3.93
N VAL A 311 15.28 22.27 4.84
CA VAL A 311 14.35 21.53 5.71
C VAL A 311 12.91 21.96 5.40
N GLU A 312 12.04 20.98 5.20
CA GLU A 312 10.60 21.18 5.06
C GLU A 312 9.92 21.10 6.44
N VAL A 313 9.10 22.07 6.77
CA VAL A 313 8.36 22.12 8.04
C VAL A 313 6.89 22.39 7.75
N ASP A 314 6.00 21.57 8.29
CA ASP A 314 4.57 21.81 8.24
C ASP A 314 4.18 22.73 9.40
N VAL A 315 3.47 23.82 9.08
CA VAL A 315 3.03 24.81 10.07
C VAL A 315 1.53 25.06 9.94
N PRO A 316 0.85 25.46 11.02
CA PRO A 316 -0.56 25.83 10.97
C PRO A 316 -0.82 26.93 9.94
N PRO A 317 -2.00 26.94 9.28
CA PRO A 317 -2.30 27.90 8.20
C PRO A 317 -2.30 29.37 8.66
N GLU A 318 -2.60 29.62 9.93
CA GLU A 318 -2.58 30.95 10.57
C GLU A 318 -1.18 31.46 10.90
N THR A 319 -0.14 30.66 10.74
CA THR A 319 1.22 31.05 11.09
C THR A 319 1.71 32.17 10.15
N LEU A 320 2.01 33.33 10.73
CA LEU A 320 2.51 34.49 9.98
C LEU A 320 4.00 34.28 9.65
N ILE A 321 4.29 33.79 8.48
CA ILE A 321 5.65 33.52 7.98
C ILE A 321 5.77 34.04 6.54
N ALA A 322 6.91 34.65 6.23
CA ALA A 322 7.25 35.11 4.89
C ALA A 322 8.65 34.60 4.47
N PRO A 323 8.95 34.55 3.18
CA PRO A 323 10.30 34.31 2.70
C PRO A 323 11.29 35.34 3.26
N ARG A 324 12.47 34.89 3.68
CA ARG A 324 13.54 35.63 4.39
C ARG A 324 13.29 35.87 5.89
N ASP A 325 12.21 35.35 6.48
CA ASP A 325 12.08 35.33 7.95
C ASP A 325 13.18 34.43 8.53
N ASN A 326 13.86 34.92 9.57
CA ASN A 326 14.82 34.18 10.37
C ASN A 326 14.13 33.58 11.60
N GLY A 327 14.52 32.40 11.99
CA GLY A 327 13.97 31.71 13.16
C GLY A 327 14.66 30.42 13.45
N PHE A 328 13.94 29.53 14.14
CA PHE A 328 14.46 28.25 14.60
C PHE A 328 13.49 27.13 14.20
N ILE A 329 14.02 26.03 13.71
CA ILE A 329 13.29 24.79 13.52
C ILE A 329 13.35 24.03 14.84
N THR A 330 12.18 23.78 15.43
CA THR A 330 12.04 22.94 16.63
C THR A 330 11.74 21.49 16.21
N ILE A 331 12.25 20.51 16.96
CA ILE A 331 12.07 19.09 16.67
C ILE A 331 11.20 18.50 17.77
N GLU A 332 10.00 18.02 17.39
CA GLU A 332 9.08 17.33 18.31
C GLU A 332 9.36 15.83 18.35
N ARG A 333 9.70 15.26 17.19
CA ARG A 333 10.04 13.85 17.05
C ARG A 333 11.11 13.63 15.99
N ALA A 334 12.03 12.74 16.27
CA ALA A 334 13.10 12.37 15.36
C ALA A 334 13.31 10.86 15.31
N ARG A 335 13.90 10.38 14.22
CA ARG A 335 14.44 9.02 14.12
C ARG A 335 15.90 9.11 13.70
N VAL A 336 16.73 8.33 14.35
CA VAL A 336 18.15 8.22 14.04
C VAL A 336 18.37 6.88 13.35
N PHE A 337 19.12 6.88 12.25
CA PHE A 337 19.56 5.64 11.61
C PHE A 337 21.07 5.73 11.37
N SER A 338 21.78 4.61 11.59
CA SER A 338 23.20 4.50 11.24
C SER A 338 23.38 4.55 9.74
N THR A 339 24.38 5.28 9.27
CA THR A 339 24.82 5.33 7.87
C THR A 339 25.42 4.01 7.40
#